data_c655f460242ba463e70a2998109db4a0
#
_entry.id   c655f460242ba463e70a2998109db4a0
#
_cell.length_a   1.000
_cell.length_b   1.000
_cell.length_c   1.000
_cell.angle_alpha   90.00
_cell.angle_beta   90.00
_cell.angle_gamma   90.00
#
_symmetry.space_group_name_H-M   'P 1'
#
loop_
_entity.id
_entity.type
_entity.pdbx_description
1 polymer ?
#
loop_
_entity_poly.entity_id
_entity_poly.type
_entity_poly.pdbx_seq_one_letter_code
_entity_poly.pdbx_strand_id
1 'polypeptide(L)'
;SENTMTPYIIAETFPTTDPELNKYLVENKKELLNRRIRKFNEDNWWEWGALRNYETIKAKEGRDCIYVSNITRHEKVCFRGSVSLFGGNLIIMIPKKKVNLDKVVSLVNSDEFKSNYLYSGRFKIGQKHLCSALVKPTEVE
;
A
#
# COMPACT_ATOMS: atom_id res chain seq x y z
N SER A 1 11.68 -5.89 -7.24
CA SER A 1 11.21 -5.15 -8.40
C SER A 1 10.17 -4.11 -7.98
N GLU A 2 10.09 -3.01 -8.72
CA GLU A 2 9.22 -1.87 -8.43
C GLU A 2 7.74 -2.23 -8.42
N ASN A 3 7.37 -3.25 -9.15
CA ASN A 3 5.98 -3.67 -9.34
C ASN A 3 5.60 -4.90 -8.50
N THR A 4 6.47 -5.32 -7.58
CA THR A 4 6.21 -6.49 -6.75
C THR A 4 5.64 -6.05 -5.41
N MET A 5 4.44 -6.50 -5.11
CA MET A 5 3.78 -6.30 -3.81
C MET A 5 4.14 -7.44 -2.87
N THR A 6 4.47 -7.10 -1.63
CA THR A 6 4.71 -8.10 -0.59
C THR A 6 3.40 -8.73 -0.17
N PRO A 7 3.26 -10.06 -0.24
CA PRO A 7 2.05 -10.72 0.26
C PRO A 7 1.97 -10.63 1.79
N TYR A 8 0.74 -10.53 2.30
CA TYR A 8 0.47 -10.49 3.73
C TYR A 8 -0.29 -11.74 4.15
N ILE A 9 0.09 -12.28 5.30
CA ILE A 9 -0.63 -13.39 5.95
C ILE A 9 -1.70 -12.78 6.86
N ILE A 10 -2.95 -12.97 6.49
CA ILE A 10 -4.10 -12.48 7.28
C ILE A 10 -5.00 -13.66 7.58
N ALA A 11 -4.98 -14.10 8.83
CA ALA A 11 -5.86 -15.17 9.31
C ALA A 11 -7.05 -14.53 10.03
N GLU A 12 -8.26 -14.79 9.54
CA GLU A 12 -9.50 -14.31 10.18
C GLU A 12 -9.90 -15.17 11.37
N THR A 13 -9.55 -16.46 11.32
CA THR A 13 -9.81 -17.42 12.40
C THR A 13 -8.58 -18.30 12.63
N PHE A 14 -8.50 -18.90 13.82
CA PHE A 14 -7.48 -19.89 14.13
C PHE A 14 -8.12 -21.07 14.86
N PRO A 15 -7.81 -22.35 14.48
CA PRO A 15 -6.97 -22.72 13.33
C PRO A 15 -7.56 -22.31 11.98
N THR A 16 -6.67 -22.06 11.02
CA THR A 16 -7.05 -21.83 9.62
C THR A 16 -7.31 -23.16 8.92
N THR A 17 -7.78 -23.09 7.68
CA THR A 17 -7.96 -24.30 6.83
C THR A 17 -6.65 -24.84 6.27
N ASP A 18 -5.54 -24.10 6.42
CA ASP A 18 -4.21 -24.48 5.93
C ASP A 18 -3.33 -24.99 7.08
N PRO A 19 -3.03 -26.31 7.13
CA PRO A 19 -2.22 -26.89 8.20
C PRO A 19 -0.78 -26.34 8.26
N GLU A 20 -0.18 -25.99 7.14
CA GLU A 20 1.17 -25.42 7.10
C GLU A 20 1.20 -24.02 7.66
N LEU A 21 0.18 -23.21 7.35
CA LEU A 21 0.02 -21.89 7.93
C LEU A 21 -0.19 -21.97 9.44
N ASN A 22 -1.00 -22.90 9.91
CA ASN A 22 -1.23 -23.13 11.33
C ASN A 22 0.09 -23.47 12.06
N LYS A 23 0.90 -24.33 11.46
CA LYS A 23 2.22 -24.70 11.99
C LYS A 23 3.12 -23.49 12.07
N TYR A 24 3.21 -22.70 11.02
CA TYR A 24 4.01 -21.47 10.96
C TYR A 24 3.59 -20.48 12.05
N LEU A 25 2.28 -20.25 12.20
CA LEU A 25 1.76 -19.34 13.22
C LEU A 25 2.09 -19.82 14.63
N VAL A 26 1.92 -21.12 14.93
CA VAL A 26 2.24 -21.68 16.23
C VAL A 26 3.73 -21.59 16.56
N GLU A 27 4.60 -21.84 15.59
CA GLU A 27 6.04 -21.71 15.75
C GLU A 27 6.46 -20.27 16.11
N ASN A 28 5.70 -19.28 15.68
CA ASN A 28 5.96 -17.86 15.94
C ASN A 28 5.03 -17.25 17.01
N LYS A 29 4.25 -18.07 17.70
CA LYS A 29 3.25 -17.60 18.69
C LYS A 29 3.84 -16.68 19.76
N LYS A 30 5.01 -17.02 20.31
CA LYS A 30 5.65 -16.22 21.34
C LYS A 30 5.93 -14.79 20.87
N GLU A 31 6.46 -14.65 19.67
CA GLU A 31 6.76 -13.35 19.06
C GLU A 31 5.49 -12.58 18.71
N LEU A 32 4.48 -13.30 18.23
CA LEU A 32 3.19 -12.70 17.90
C LEU A 32 2.46 -12.18 19.13
N LEU A 33 2.52 -12.89 20.26
CA LEU A 33 1.98 -12.44 21.55
C LEU A 33 2.69 -11.20 22.09
N ASN A 34 4.00 -11.06 21.85
CA ASN A 34 4.82 -9.97 22.35
C ASN A 34 4.80 -8.69 21.50
N ARG A 35 4.00 -8.66 20.41
CA ARG A 35 3.87 -7.46 19.59
C ARG A 35 3.31 -6.29 20.40
N ARG A 36 3.83 -5.09 20.15
CA ARG A 36 3.48 -3.87 20.92
C ARG A 36 2.45 -2.98 20.25
N ILE A 37 1.94 -3.34 19.08
CA ILE A 37 0.97 -2.54 18.31
C ILE A 37 -0.35 -2.40 19.06
N ARG A 38 -0.77 -3.48 19.70
CA ARG A 38 -1.93 -3.56 20.59
C ARG A 38 -1.74 -4.74 21.54
N LYS A 39 -2.64 -4.89 22.50
CA LYS A 39 -2.60 -6.04 23.41
C LYS A 39 -3.05 -7.31 22.70
N PHE A 40 -2.21 -8.34 22.74
CA PHE A 40 -2.50 -9.67 22.24
C PHE A 40 -2.61 -10.66 23.40
N ASN A 41 -3.44 -11.68 23.22
CA ASN A 41 -3.68 -12.74 24.20
C ASN A 41 -3.97 -14.06 23.46
N GLU A 42 -4.36 -15.10 24.20
CA GLU A 42 -4.67 -16.43 23.66
C GLU A 42 -5.84 -16.44 22.66
N ASP A 43 -6.71 -15.43 22.69
CA ASP A 43 -7.89 -15.36 21.83
C ASP A 43 -7.65 -14.60 20.51
N ASN A 44 -6.50 -13.91 20.36
CA ASN A 44 -6.26 -13.05 19.20
C ASN A 44 -4.81 -12.99 18.71
N TRP A 45 -3.92 -13.80 19.25
CA TRP A 45 -2.47 -13.73 18.96
C TRP A 45 -2.11 -13.94 17.49
N TRP A 46 -2.95 -14.65 16.73
CA TRP A 46 -2.74 -14.91 15.29
C TRP A 46 -3.18 -13.76 14.40
N GLU A 47 -3.99 -12.83 14.92
CA GLU A 47 -4.56 -11.76 14.13
C GLU A 47 -3.51 -10.76 13.65
N TRP A 48 -3.80 -10.12 12.52
CA TRP A 48 -2.99 -9.00 12.05
C TRP A 48 -3.02 -7.86 13.06
N GLY A 49 -1.87 -7.16 13.22
CA GLY A 49 -1.72 -6.17 14.27
C GLY A 49 -2.62 -4.94 14.12
N ALA A 50 -2.63 -4.35 12.93
CA ALA A 50 -3.45 -3.19 12.63
C ALA A 50 -3.76 -3.15 11.12
N LEU A 51 -5.01 -3.30 10.76
CA LEU A 51 -5.49 -3.26 9.38
C LEU A 51 -6.16 -1.91 9.11
N ARG A 52 -5.36 -0.89 8.81
CA ARG A 52 -5.89 0.41 8.43
C ARG A 52 -6.59 0.32 7.09
N ASN A 53 -7.78 0.88 7.02
CA ASN A 53 -8.59 0.93 5.80
C ASN A 53 -8.88 -0.45 5.17
N TYR A 54 -8.80 -1.51 5.94
CA TYR A 54 -8.98 -2.89 5.46
C TYR A 54 -10.30 -3.07 4.71
N GLU A 55 -11.41 -2.65 5.31
CA GLU A 55 -12.74 -2.79 4.70
C GLU A 55 -12.86 -1.99 3.40
N THR A 56 -12.32 -0.78 3.37
CA THR A 56 -12.33 0.08 2.18
C THR A 56 -11.50 -0.53 1.04
N ILE A 57 -10.34 -1.07 1.36
CA ILE A 57 -9.45 -1.71 0.39
C ILE A 57 -10.07 -3.00 -0.11
N LYS A 58 -10.62 -3.83 0.77
CA LYS A 58 -11.27 -5.09 0.41
C LYS A 58 -12.49 -4.87 -0.50
N ALA A 59 -13.28 -3.84 -0.23
CA ALA A 59 -14.44 -3.48 -1.06
C ALA A 59 -14.05 -3.07 -2.48
N LYS A 60 -12.83 -2.59 -2.70
CA LYS A 60 -12.32 -2.13 -4.00
C LYS A 60 -11.28 -3.06 -4.59
N GLU A 61 -11.03 -4.20 -3.96
CA GLU A 61 -9.99 -5.16 -4.37
C GLU A 61 -10.14 -5.55 -5.85
N GLY A 62 -9.01 -5.61 -6.54
CA GLY A 62 -8.96 -5.97 -7.96
C GLY A 62 -9.20 -4.82 -8.93
N ARG A 63 -9.66 -3.65 -8.47
CA ARG A 63 -9.80 -2.46 -9.32
C ARG A 63 -8.43 -1.93 -9.73
N ASP A 64 -8.36 -1.32 -10.91
CA ASP A 64 -7.14 -0.62 -11.34
C ASP A 64 -6.86 0.57 -10.43
N CYS A 65 -5.59 0.74 -10.08
CA CYS A 65 -5.15 1.84 -9.24
C CYS A 65 -3.70 2.21 -9.53
N ILE A 66 -3.22 3.25 -8.86
CA ILE A 66 -1.83 3.69 -8.91
C ILE A 66 -1.29 3.71 -7.47
N TYR A 67 -0.09 3.15 -7.30
CA TYR A 67 0.68 3.25 -6.07
C TYR A 67 1.77 4.29 -6.22
N VAL A 68 1.90 5.17 -5.24
CA VAL A 68 2.94 6.20 -5.18
C VAL A 68 3.80 5.95 -3.96
N SER A 69 5.11 5.89 -4.15
CA SER A 69 6.05 5.79 -3.04
C SER A 69 6.04 7.07 -2.20
N ASN A 70 5.83 6.94 -0.91
CA ASN A 70 5.85 8.06 0.02
C ASN A 70 7.24 8.71 0.10
N ILE A 71 8.28 7.89 0.11
CA ILE A 71 9.66 8.33 0.10
C ILE A 71 10.52 7.33 -0.69
N THR A 72 11.29 7.81 -1.65
CA THR A 72 12.16 6.95 -2.46
C THR A 72 13.29 7.73 -3.11
N ARG A 73 14.37 7.02 -3.45
CA ARG A 73 15.46 7.51 -4.31
C ARG A 73 15.38 6.94 -5.72
N HIS A 74 14.42 6.05 -5.98
CA HIS A 74 14.23 5.48 -7.30
C HIS A 74 13.71 6.53 -8.28
N GLU A 75 14.08 6.38 -9.53
CA GLU A 75 13.62 7.25 -10.62
C GLU A 75 12.12 7.15 -10.82
N LYS A 76 11.59 5.93 -10.81
CA LYS A 76 10.15 5.68 -10.85
C LYS A 76 9.56 5.73 -9.44
N VAL A 77 8.73 6.74 -9.20
CA VAL A 77 8.10 6.98 -7.91
C VAL A 77 6.68 6.43 -7.81
N CYS A 78 6.07 6.08 -8.94
CA CYS A 78 4.75 5.47 -8.96
C CYS A 78 4.61 4.39 -10.04
N PHE A 79 3.63 3.52 -9.85
CA PHE A 79 3.33 2.43 -10.78
C PHE A 79 1.85 2.07 -10.75
N ARG A 80 1.36 1.54 -11.86
CA ARG A 80 -0.01 1.03 -11.99
C ARG A 80 -0.11 -0.38 -11.41
N GLY A 81 -1.21 -0.68 -10.76
CA GLY A 81 -1.49 -2.00 -10.20
C GLY A 81 -2.97 -2.22 -9.94
N SER A 82 -3.26 -3.25 -9.21
CA SER A 82 -4.62 -3.56 -8.74
C SER A 82 -4.73 -3.27 -7.25
N VAL A 83 -5.91 -2.86 -6.81
CA VAL A 83 -6.16 -2.60 -5.39
C VAL A 83 -5.98 -3.88 -4.59
N SER A 84 -5.05 -3.85 -3.63
CA SER A 84 -4.78 -4.91 -2.66
C SER A 84 -4.17 -4.30 -1.41
N LEU A 85 -3.97 -5.08 -0.37
CA LEU A 85 -3.28 -4.60 0.82
C LEU A 85 -1.84 -4.22 0.49
N PHE A 86 -1.36 -3.12 1.07
CA PHE A 86 -0.04 -2.56 0.78
C PHE A 86 0.65 -2.02 2.05
N GLY A 87 1.96 -1.84 1.97
CA GLY A 87 2.77 -1.32 3.08
C GLY A 87 2.61 0.18 3.31
N GLY A 88 3.01 0.64 4.49
CA GLY A 88 2.89 2.04 4.90
C GLY A 88 3.81 3.01 4.16
N ASN A 89 4.70 2.51 3.30
CA ASN A 89 5.57 3.32 2.44
C ASN A 89 4.94 3.66 1.08
N LEU A 90 3.70 3.24 0.85
CA LEU A 90 2.96 3.50 -0.38
C LEU A 90 1.69 4.31 -0.08
N ILE A 91 1.29 5.10 -1.06
CA ILE A 91 -0.01 5.78 -1.11
C ILE A 91 -0.75 5.19 -2.29
N ILE A 92 -2.02 4.85 -2.11
CA ILE A 92 -2.85 4.35 -3.19
C ILE A 92 -3.75 5.45 -3.75
N MET A 93 -3.84 5.54 -5.08
CA MET A 93 -4.78 6.38 -5.79
C MET A 93 -5.76 5.51 -6.57
N ILE A 94 -7.02 5.55 -6.18
CA ILE A 94 -8.09 4.82 -6.84
C ILE A 94 -8.95 5.84 -7.60
N PRO A 95 -9.07 5.75 -8.94
CA PRO A 95 -9.81 6.75 -9.71
C PRO A 95 -11.29 6.72 -9.36
N LYS A 96 -11.87 7.90 -9.14
CA LYS A 96 -13.31 8.08 -8.90
C LYS A 96 -14.10 8.17 -10.20
N LYS A 97 -13.44 8.45 -11.30
CA LYS A 97 -14.02 8.55 -12.63
C LYS A 97 -13.02 8.05 -13.67
N LYS A 98 -13.45 7.90 -14.90
CA LYS A 98 -12.59 7.41 -15.98
C LYS A 98 -11.42 8.37 -16.23
N VAL A 99 -10.20 7.88 -16.07
CA VAL A 99 -8.95 8.56 -16.38
C VAL A 99 -7.99 7.58 -17.05
N ASN A 100 -7.01 8.10 -17.79
CA ASN A 100 -5.95 7.27 -18.37
C ASN A 100 -4.85 7.09 -17.30
N LEU A 101 -4.82 5.93 -16.66
CA LEU A 101 -3.88 5.64 -15.58
C LEU A 101 -2.42 5.67 -16.05
N ASP A 102 -2.14 5.27 -17.29
CA ASP A 102 -0.78 5.30 -17.83
C ASP A 102 -0.28 6.73 -18.00
N LYS A 103 -1.15 7.66 -18.38
CA LYS A 103 -0.83 9.09 -18.42
C LYS A 103 -0.57 9.65 -17.02
N VAL A 104 -1.35 9.23 -16.03
CA VAL A 104 -1.14 9.64 -14.62
C VAL A 104 0.21 9.13 -14.13
N VAL A 105 0.56 7.88 -14.40
CA VAL A 105 1.86 7.31 -14.04
C VAL A 105 2.99 8.09 -14.70
N SER A 106 2.89 8.39 -15.98
CA SER A 106 3.89 9.18 -16.70
C SER A 106 4.04 10.59 -16.14
N LEU A 107 2.93 11.23 -15.81
CA LEU A 107 2.93 12.57 -15.22
C LEU A 107 3.64 12.59 -13.87
N VAL A 108 3.29 11.69 -12.96
CA VAL A 108 3.87 11.64 -11.61
C VAL A 108 5.35 11.23 -11.65
N ASN A 109 5.75 10.39 -12.60
CA ASN A 109 7.16 10.02 -12.82
C ASN A 109 7.96 11.06 -13.60
N SER A 110 7.33 12.12 -14.12
CA SER A 110 8.04 13.17 -14.85
C SER A 110 8.96 13.97 -13.94
N ASP A 111 10.05 14.45 -14.48
CA ASP A 111 11.00 15.30 -13.74
C ASP A 111 10.35 16.60 -13.29
N GLU A 112 9.47 17.18 -14.10
CA GLU A 112 8.71 18.39 -13.76
C GLU A 112 7.87 18.19 -12.51
N PHE A 113 7.09 17.10 -12.43
CA PHE A 113 6.30 16.80 -11.24
C PHE A 113 7.18 16.49 -10.03
N LYS A 114 8.15 15.59 -10.18
CA LYS A 114 9.02 15.15 -9.08
C LYS A 114 9.85 16.28 -8.48
N SER A 115 10.26 17.27 -9.28
CA SER A 115 11.09 18.38 -8.81
C SER A 115 10.44 19.20 -7.70
N ASN A 116 9.12 19.21 -7.61
CA ASN A 116 8.37 19.90 -6.57
C ASN A 116 8.40 19.16 -5.22
N TYR A 117 8.85 17.92 -5.19
CA TYR A 117 8.79 17.05 -4.02
C TYR A 117 10.13 16.42 -3.66
N LEU A 118 11.22 17.10 -3.98
CA LEU A 118 12.57 16.64 -3.66
C LEU A 118 13.06 17.22 -2.32
N TYR A 119 13.49 16.33 -1.43
CA TYR A 119 14.07 16.66 -0.13
C TYR A 119 15.35 15.86 0.09
N SER A 120 16.48 16.55 0.22
CA SER A 120 17.78 15.91 0.42
C SER A 120 18.08 14.81 -0.61
N GLY A 121 17.79 15.08 -1.89
CA GLY A 121 18.02 14.13 -2.99
C GLY A 121 17.04 12.97 -3.05
N ARG A 122 15.96 12.99 -2.28
CA ARG A 122 14.92 11.96 -2.28
C ARG A 122 13.57 12.56 -2.67
N PHE A 123 12.79 11.80 -3.43
CA PHE A 123 11.37 12.10 -3.61
C PHE A 123 10.64 11.80 -2.31
N LYS A 124 9.85 12.75 -1.84
CA LYS A 124 9.01 12.62 -0.66
C LYS A 124 7.69 13.33 -0.87
N ILE A 125 6.59 12.61 -0.74
CA ILE A 125 5.25 13.15 -0.87
C ILE A 125 4.32 12.55 0.19
N GLY A 126 3.49 13.39 0.78
CA GLY A 126 2.42 12.94 1.67
C GLY A 126 1.07 12.91 0.96
N GLN A 127 0.09 12.28 1.57
CA GLN A 127 -1.26 12.19 1.02
C GLN A 127 -1.88 13.57 0.76
N LYS A 128 -1.71 14.52 1.67
CA LYS A 128 -2.21 15.89 1.50
C LYS A 128 -1.60 16.58 0.29
N HIS A 129 -0.29 16.45 0.09
CA HIS A 129 0.40 17.03 -1.06
C HIS A 129 -0.10 16.43 -2.37
N LEU A 130 -0.30 15.11 -2.39
CA LEU A 130 -0.78 14.42 -3.58
C LEU A 130 -2.22 14.84 -3.92
N CYS A 131 -3.08 14.99 -2.93
CA CYS A 131 -4.47 15.45 -3.12
C CYS A 131 -4.55 16.90 -3.63
N SER A 132 -3.58 17.73 -3.30
CA SER A 132 -3.54 19.15 -3.69
C SER A 132 -2.65 19.43 -4.90
N ALA A 133 -2.03 18.42 -5.50
CA ALA A 133 -1.25 18.56 -6.71
C ALA A 133 -2.14 19.04 -7.87
N LEU A 134 -1.72 20.13 -8.53
CA LEU A 134 -2.46 20.70 -9.65
C LEU A 134 -2.04 20.05 -10.97
N VAL A 135 -3.01 19.51 -11.68
CA VAL A 135 -2.82 18.95 -13.03
C VAL A 135 -3.94 19.44 -13.94
N LYS A 136 -3.63 19.59 -15.23
CA LYS A 136 -4.66 19.91 -16.21
C LYS A 136 -5.46 18.64 -16.50
N PRO A 137 -6.81 18.74 -16.63
CA PRO A 137 -7.63 17.56 -16.95
C PRO A 137 -7.18 16.82 -18.20
N THR A 138 -6.72 17.55 -19.22
CA THR A 138 -6.21 16.99 -20.48
C THR A 138 -4.93 16.14 -20.32
N GLU A 139 -4.19 16.32 -19.26
CA GLU A 139 -2.96 15.55 -18.99
C GLU A 139 -3.23 14.12 -18.49
N VAL A 140 -4.46 13.84 -18.05
CA VAL A 140 -4.85 12.56 -17.44
C VAL A 140 -6.04 11.87 -18.12
N GLU A 141 -6.61 12.51 -19.13
CA GLU A 141 -7.72 11.95 -19.92
C GLU A 141 -7.30 10.91 -20.96
#